data_46b14e3dec5a28f19c69f46d110d2651
#
_entry.id   46b14e3dec5a28f19c69f46d110d2651
#
_cell.length_a   1.000
_cell.length_b   1.000
_cell.length_c   1.000
_cell.angle_alpha   90.00
_cell.angle_beta   90.00
_cell.angle_gamma   90.00
#
_symmetry.space_group_name_H-M   'P 1'
#
loop_
_entity.id
_entity.type
_entity.pdbx_description
1 polymer ?
#
loop_
_entity_poly.entity_id
_entity_poly.type
_entity_poly.pdbx_seq_one_letter_code
_entity_poly.pdbx_strand_id
1 'polypeptide(L)'
;MINICINSFHDASITIMEDGKVIAHLLEERHKNMKHATDPLVALSKVKDYVNRVDLVSFTHLFPEHYSPQIYLTYLKHLSGIKVPMQCPQFMDVRAHLQHPCHHDLHAICAFRNSGFYDATAIVIDLSLIHI
;
A
#
# COMPACT_ATOMS: atom_id res chain seq x y z
N MET A 1 -12.64 12.10 0.57
CA MET A 1 -11.91 11.23 -0.42
C MET A 1 -11.43 10.00 0.32
N ILE A 2 -11.80 8.82 -0.21
CA ILE A 2 -11.42 7.53 0.39
C ILE A 2 -10.25 6.95 -0.41
N ASN A 3 -9.13 6.76 0.27
CA ASN A 3 -7.91 6.16 -0.27
C ASN A 3 -7.68 4.81 0.40
N ILE A 4 -7.30 3.81 -0.40
CA ILE A 4 -6.81 2.51 0.07
C ILE A 4 -5.36 2.36 -0.35
N CYS A 5 -4.50 2.07 0.63
CA CYS A 5 -3.11 1.70 0.37
C CYS A 5 -2.95 0.19 0.55
N ILE A 6 -2.42 -0.47 -0.47
CA ILE A 6 -2.23 -1.92 -0.50
C ILE A 6 -0.74 -2.25 -0.37
N ASN A 7 -0.41 -3.03 0.66
CA ASN A 7 0.85 -3.76 0.74
C ASN A 7 0.58 -5.22 0.40
N SER A 8 1.11 -5.70 -0.71
CA SER A 8 0.89 -7.08 -1.20
C SER A 8 2.09 -8.00 -1.00
N PHE A 9 3.17 -7.49 -0.44
CA PHE A 9 4.37 -8.26 -0.15
C PHE A 9 4.32 -8.85 1.27
N HIS A 10 5.45 -9.27 1.85
CA HIS A 10 5.46 -9.79 3.24
C HIS A 10 4.82 -8.76 4.19
N ASP A 11 4.21 -9.26 5.24
CA ASP A 11 3.39 -8.46 6.16
C ASP A 11 2.26 -7.70 5.43
N ALA A 12 1.64 -8.42 4.49
CA ALA A 12 0.59 -7.88 3.64
C ALA A 12 -0.52 -7.21 4.45
N SER A 13 -0.95 -6.04 4.00
CA SER A 13 -1.90 -5.23 4.73
C SER A 13 -2.67 -4.27 3.82
N ILE A 14 -3.81 -3.81 4.33
CA ILE A 14 -4.63 -2.77 3.73
C ILE A 14 -4.77 -1.62 4.71
N THR A 15 -4.43 -0.42 4.30
CA THR A 15 -4.71 0.80 5.06
C THR A 15 -5.82 1.57 4.37
N ILE A 16 -6.87 1.91 5.11
CA ILE A 16 -8.00 2.69 4.62
C ILE A 16 -7.91 4.08 5.24
N MET A 17 -7.95 5.09 4.39
CA MET A 17 -7.88 6.49 4.79
C MET A 17 -9.10 7.25 4.26
N GLU A 18 -9.66 8.12 5.08
CA GLU A 18 -10.69 9.06 4.70
C GLU A 18 -10.22 10.49 5.00
N ASP A 19 -10.17 11.32 3.98
CA ASP A 19 -9.76 12.73 4.07
C ASP A 19 -8.44 12.93 4.82
N GLY A 20 -7.45 12.06 4.52
CA GLY A 20 -6.11 12.10 5.11
C GLY A 20 -5.98 11.45 6.49
N LYS A 21 -7.07 10.92 7.05
CA LYS A 21 -7.05 10.21 8.34
C LYS A 21 -7.15 8.71 8.14
N VAL A 22 -6.31 7.94 8.84
CA VAL A 22 -6.43 6.49 8.86
C VAL A 22 -7.67 6.09 9.66
N ILE A 23 -8.58 5.37 9.02
CA ILE A 23 -9.79 4.85 9.66
C ILE A 23 -9.69 3.34 9.96
N ALA A 24 -8.87 2.62 9.21
CA ALA A 24 -8.60 1.21 9.47
C ALA A 24 -7.23 0.79 8.92
N HIS A 25 -6.60 -0.17 9.59
CA HIS A 25 -5.41 -0.87 9.13
C HIS A 25 -5.58 -2.37 9.35
N LEU A 26 -5.68 -3.11 8.26
CA LEU A 26 -6.02 -4.53 8.24
C LEU A 26 -4.79 -5.35 7.88
N LEU A 27 -4.27 -6.13 8.82
CA LEU A 27 -3.13 -7.02 8.63
C LEU A 27 -3.62 -8.40 8.19
N GLU A 28 -3.13 -8.91 7.08
CA GLU A 28 -3.50 -10.23 6.58
C GLU A 28 -3.15 -11.35 7.57
N GLU A 29 -2.00 -11.24 8.24
CA GLU A 29 -1.56 -12.20 9.24
C GLU A 29 -2.56 -12.39 10.41
N ARG A 30 -3.28 -11.32 10.77
CA ARG A 30 -4.32 -11.35 11.81
C ARG A 30 -5.54 -12.16 11.41
N HIS A 31 -5.81 -12.20 10.11
CA HIS A 31 -6.95 -12.92 9.56
C HIS A 31 -6.62 -14.38 9.22
N LYS A 32 -5.38 -14.66 8.83
CA LYS A 32 -4.92 -16.00 8.45
C LYS A 32 -4.19 -16.77 9.56
N ASN A 33 -3.86 -16.14 10.69
CA ASN A 33 -2.98 -16.69 11.73
C ASN A 33 -1.63 -17.17 11.16
N MET A 34 -1.11 -16.48 10.18
CA MET A 34 0.14 -16.81 9.48
C MET A 34 1.07 -15.61 9.52
N LYS A 35 2.22 -15.74 10.19
CA LYS A 35 3.25 -14.70 10.20
C LYS A 35 3.76 -14.43 8.78
N HIS A 36 4.07 -13.16 8.52
CA HIS A 36 4.61 -12.71 7.23
C HIS A 36 3.72 -13.10 6.03
N ALA A 37 2.39 -13.15 6.25
CA ALA A 37 1.45 -13.45 5.18
C ALA A 37 1.66 -12.48 4.00
N THR A 38 1.68 -13.04 2.80
CA THR A 38 1.68 -12.30 1.53
C THR A 38 0.26 -12.26 0.98
N ASP A 39 0.01 -11.35 0.03
CA ASP A 39 -1.26 -11.19 -0.67
C ASP A 39 -2.46 -10.94 0.26
N PRO A 40 -2.89 -9.68 0.44
CA PRO A 40 -3.87 -9.29 1.44
C PRO A 40 -5.32 -9.63 1.04
N LEU A 41 -5.59 -10.87 0.62
CA LEU A 41 -6.89 -11.24 0.04
C LEU A 41 -8.03 -11.22 1.06
N VAL A 42 -7.77 -11.69 2.29
CA VAL A 42 -8.78 -11.64 3.35
C VAL A 42 -8.99 -10.20 3.82
N ALA A 43 -7.90 -9.44 3.99
CA ALA A 43 -7.99 -8.02 4.32
C ALA A 43 -8.78 -7.24 3.26
N LEU A 44 -8.55 -7.51 1.96
CA LEU A 44 -9.32 -6.91 0.86
C LEU A 44 -10.82 -7.21 0.97
N SER A 45 -11.19 -8.43 1.33
CA SER A 45 -12.62 -8.81 1.51
C SER A 45 -13.30 -8.06 2.66
N LYS A 46 -12.53 -7.58 3.64
CA LYS A 46 -13.03 -6.85 4.81
C LYS A 46 -13.16 -5.34 4.59
N VAL A 47 -12.65 -4.80 3.49
CA VAL A 47 -12.74 -3.37 3.18
C VAL A 47 -14.19 -2.88 3.17
N LYS A 48 -15.13 -3.69 2.72
CA LYS A 48 -16.57 -3.38 2.71
C LYS A 48 -17.17 -3.08 4.08
N ASP A 49 -16.54 -3.56 5.15
CA ASP A 49 -17.01 -3.36 6.53
C ASP A 49 -16.75 -1.91 7.00
N TYR A 50 -15.91 -1.16 6.27
CA TYR A 50 -15.49 0.21 6.59
C TYR A 50 -15.99 1.24 5.56
N VAL A 51 -15.97 0.88 4.26
CA VAL A 51 -16.32 1.80 3.18
C VAL A 51 -17.11 1.09 2.09
N ASN A 52 -17.94 1.85 1.35
CA ASN A 52 -18.76 1.33 0.25
C ASN A 52 -18.22 1.71 -1.15
N ARG A 53 -17.21 2.57 -1.17
CA ARG A 53 -16.52 3.01 -2.39
C ARG A 53 -15.07 3.32 -2.07
N VAL A 54 -14.25 3.39 -3.11
CA VAL A 54 -12.86 3.86 -3.07
C VAL A 54 -12.67 4.87 -4.17
N ASP A 55 -12.07 5.99 -3.84
CA ASP A 55 -11.77 7.05 -4.80
C ASP A 55 -10.34 6.88 -5.36
N LEU A 56 -9.44 6.30 -4.57
CA LEU A 56 -8.04 6.15 -4.88
C LEU A 56 -7.48 4.84 -4.33
N VAL A 57 -6.63 4.18 -5.11
CA VAL A 57 -5.84 3.04 -4.65
C VAL A 57 -4.36 3.33 -4.86
N SER A 58 -3.56 3.16 -3.84
CA SER A 58 -2.11 3.29 -3.84
C SER A 58 -1.44 1.99 -3.39
N PHE A 59 -0.15 1.84 -3.70
CA PHE A 59 0.63 0.67 -3.35
C PHE A 59 1.93 1.08 -2.66
N THR A 60 2.41 0.26 -1.72
CA THR A 60 3.61 0.56 -0.94
C THR A 60 4.91 0.12 -1.60
N HIS A 61 4.83 -0.60 -2.71
CA HIS A 61 6.03 -1.11 -3.39
C HIS A 61 5.84 -1.13 -4.92
N LEU A 62 6.96 -1.21 -5.62
CA LEU A 62 6.96 -1.43 -7.05
C LEU A 62 6.68 -2.90 -7.34
N PHE A 63 5.76 -3.14 -8.28
CA PHE A 63 5.50 -4.49 -8.73
C PHE A 63 6.65 -4.97 -9.62
N PRO A 64 7.11 -6.22 -9.45
CA PRO A 64 7.91 -6.88 -10.47
C PRO A 64 7.19 -6.83 -11.83
N GLU A 65 7.93 -6.90 -12.92
CA GLU A 65 7.39 -6.81 -14.30
C GLU A 65 6.21 -7.78 -14.58
N HIS A 66 6.13 -8.87 -13.82
CA HIS A 66 5.11 -9.90 -13.96
C HIS A 66 3.83 -9.64 -13.15
N TYR A 67 3.83 -8.65 -12.24
CA TYR A 67 2.66 -8.34 -11.41
C TYR A 67 2.03 -7.02 -11.84
N SER A 68 0.76 -7.08 -12.18
CA SER A 68 -0.01 -5.89 -12.53
C SER A 68 -0.79 -5.36 -11.33
N PRO A 69 -0.70 -4.06 -11.00
CA PRO A 69 -1.59 -3.43 -10.02
C PRO A 69 -3.07 -3.67 -10.31
N GLN A 70 -3.41 -3.86 -11.58
CA GLN A 70 -4.76 -4.13 -12.04
C GLN A 70 -5.37 -5.40 -11.44
N ILE A 71 -4.54 -6.40 -11.12
CA ILE A 71 -4.99 -7.62 -10.43
C ILE A 71 -5.59 -7.26 -9.07
N TYR A 72 -4.92 -6.40 -8.29
CA TYR A 72 -5.41 -6.00 -6.95
C TYR A 72 -6.66 -5.13 -7.01
N LEU A 73 -6.81 -4.28 -8.03
CA LEU A 73 -8.07 -3.56 -8.27
C LEU A 73 -9.20 -4.54 -8.56
N THR A 74 -8.93 -5.56 -9.36
CA THR A 74 -9.89 -6.63 -9.67
C THR A 74 -10.25 -7.42 -8.40
N TYR A 75 -9.26 -7.82 -7.60
CA TYR A 75 -9.50 -8.50 -6.33
C TYR A 75 -10.30 -7.63 -5.35
N LEU A 76 -9.93 -6.36 -5.21
CA LEU A 76 -10.66 -5.43 -4.35
C LEU A 76 -12.13 -5.36 -4.77
N LYS A 77 -12.40 -5.18 -6.05
CA LYS A 77 -13.76 -5.13 -6.58
C LYS A 77 -14.55 -6.42 -6.32
N HIS A 78 -13.95 -7.57 -6.63
CA HIS A 78 -14.65 -8.85 -6.52
C HIS A 78 -14.78 -9.35 -5.09
N LEU A 79 -13.76 -9.19 -4.25
CA LEU A 79 -13.77 -9.69 -2.88
C LEU A 79 -14.57 -8.80 -1.94
N SER A 80 -14.51 -7.47 -2.11
CA SER A 80 -15.27 -6.55 -1.26
C SER A 80 -16.64 -6.17 -1.84
N GLY A 81 -16.83 -6.25 -3.15
CA GLY A 81 -18.07 -5.82 -3.82
C GLY A 81 -18.28 -4.31 -3.84
N ILE A 82 -17.30 -3.51 -3.42
CA ILE A 82 -17.38 -2.05 -3.39
C ILE A 82 -17.11 -1.42 -4.77
N LYS A 83 -17.47 -0.15 -4.93
CA LYS A 83 -17.13 0.63 -6.13
C LYS A 83 -15.64 0.99 -6.11
N VAL A 84 -14.90 0.54 -7.11
CA VAL A 84 -13.47 0.79 -7.27
C VAL A 84 -13.23 1.52 -8.59
N PRO A 85 -12.34 2.54 -8.64
CA PRO A 85 -12.01 3.20 -9.89
C PRO A 85 -11.38 2.20 -10.88
N MET A 86 -11.76 2.29 -12.16
CA MET A 86 -11.27 1.40 -13.21
C MET A 86 -9.77 1.58 -13.51
N GLN A 87 -9.24 2.75 -13.20
CA GLN A 87 -7.84 3.11 -13.37
C GLN A 87 -7.35 3.75 -12.08
N CYS A 88 -6.10 3.50 -11.74
CA CYS A 88 -5.41 4.18 -10.67
C CYS A 88 -4.42 5.20 -11.30
N PRO A 89 -4.87 6.42 -11.61
CA PRO A 89 -4.03 7.42 -12.30
C PRO A 89 -2.75 7.71 -11.50
N GLN A 90 -2.85 7.73 -10.19
CA GLN A 90 -1.70 8.03 -9.32
C GLN A 90 -0.61 6.97 -9.32
N PHE A 91 -0.91 5.74 -9.69
CA PHE A 91 0.13 4.75 -9.88
C PHE A 91 1.07 5.12 -11.04
N MET A 92 0.53 5.75 -12.07
CA MET A 92 1.29 6.28 -13.20
C MET A 92 2.10 7.52 -12.78
N ASP A 93 1.51 8.43 -11.99
CA ASP A 93 2.15 9.66 -11.53
C ASP A 93 3.27 9.39 -10.53
N VAL A 94 3.10 8.45 -9.61
CA VAL A 94 4.17 8.06 -8.68
C VAL A 94 5.36 7.48 -9.43
N ARG A 95 5.15 6.67 -10.47
CA ARG A 95 6.24 6.20 -11.34
C ARG A 95 6.92 7.32 -12.11
N ALA A 96 6.15 8.30 -12.59
CA ALA A 96 6.69 9.44 -13.34
C ALA A 96 7.49 10.39 -12.44
N HIS A 97 7.07 10.63 -11.20
CA HIS A 97 7.74 11.54 -10.28
C HIS A 97 8.93 10.94 -9.53
N LEU A 98 8.88 9.65 -9.22
CA LEU A 98 9.92 9.03 -8.39
C LEU A 98 10.95 8.23 -9.18
N GLN A 99 10.88 8.21 -10.52
CA GLN A 99 11.86 7.51 -11.39
C GLN A 99 12.44 6.25 -10.72
N HIS A 100 11.56 5.29 -10.35
CA HIS A 100 11.92 4.07 -9.64
C HIS A 100 12.36 4.30 -8.18
N PRO A 101 11.47 4.72 -7.25
CA PRO A 101 11.84 4.77 -5.85
C PRO A 101 12.25 3.37 -5.42
N CYS A 102 13.47 3.24 -4.93
CA CYS A 102 13.85 1.98 -4.33
C CYS A 102 13.15 1.81 -2.98
N HIS A 103 13.14 0.60 -2.47
CA HIS A 103 12.54 0.30 -1.16
C HIS A 103 13.09 1.22 -0.05
N HIS A 104 14.38 1.53 -0.09
CA HIS A 104 15.05 2.41 0.88
C HIS A 104 14.58 3.87 0.78
N ASP A 105 14.30 4.37 -0.42
CA ASP A 105 13.73 5.72 -0.61
C ASP A 105 12.37 5.83 0.04
N LEU A 106 11.54 4.78 -0.04
CA LEU A 106 10.23 4.74 0.62
C LEU A 106 10.36 4.79 2.14
N HIS A 107 11.34 4.09 2.72
CA HIS A 107 11.64 4.19 4.16
C HIS A 107 12.09 5.61 4.55
N ALA A 108 13.00 6.22 3.79
CA ALA A 108 13.45 7.58 4.04
C ALA A 108 12.30 8.60 3.97
N ILE A 109 11.48 8.53 2.92
CA ILE A 109 10.33 9.41 2.72
C ILE A 109 9.31 9.24 3.86
N CYS A 110 9.02 8.01 4.24
CA CYS A 110 8.09 7.71 5.33
C CYS A 110 8.59 8.31 6.66
N ALA A 111 9.85 8.08 7.00
CA ALA A 111 10.47 8.61 8.21
C ALA A 111 10.44 10.14 8.21
N PHE A 112 10.87 10.79 7.12
CA PHE A 112 10.89 12.23 6.99
C PHE A 112 9.49 12.86 7.12
N ARG A 113 8.49 12.32 6.42
CA ARG A 113 7.10 12.82 6.46
C ARG A 113 6.47 12.76 7.84
N ASN A 114 6.83 11.75 8.65
CA ASN A 114 6.30 11.57 9.99
C ASN A 114 7.15 12.24 11.09
N SER A 115 8.34 12.75 10.76
CA SER A 115 9.25 13.36 11.74
C SER A 115 8.83 14.75 12.23
N GLY A 116 8.03 15.47 11.42
CA GLY A 116 7.71 16.88 11.66
C GLY A 116 8.83 17.86 11.33
N PHE A 117 9.98 17.41 10.83
CA PHE A 117 11.07 18.29 10.39
C PHE A 117 10.80 18.86 8.99
N TYR A 118 11.24 20.11 8.78
CA TYR A 118 11.19 20.75 7.45
C TYR A 118 12.43 20.44 6.61
N ASP A 119 13.54 20.14 7.28
CA ASP A 119 14.82 19.78 6.68
C ASP A 119 15.53 18.78 7.59
N ALA A 120 15.99 17.66 7.00
CA ALA A 120 16.66 16.60 7.75
C ALA A 120 17.45 15.68 6.83
N THR A 121 18.49 15.07 7.37
CA THR A 121 19.19 13.95 6.75
C THR A 121 18.52 12.64 7.19
N ALA A 122 18.08 11.83 6.22
CA ALA A 122 17.52 10.52 6.50
C ALA A 122 18.62 9.44 6.38
N ILE A 123 18.72 8.58 7.41
CA ILE A 123 19.60 7.40 7.40
C ILE A 123 18.69 6.18 7.36
N VAL A 124 18.84 5.34 6.33
CA VAL A 124 18.09 4.10 6.18
C VAL A 124 19.04 2.93 6.44
N ILE A 125 18.68 2.09 7.41
CA ILE A 125 19.41 0.85 7.73
C ILE A 125 18.41 -0.29 7.59
N ASP A 126 18.64 -1.14 6.60
CA ASP A 126 17.79 -2.30 6.31
C ASP A 126 18.63 -3.56 6.20
N LEU A 127 18.07 -4.70 6.57
CA LEU A 127 18.74 -6.02 6.47
C LEU A 127 19.17 -6.34 5.02
N SER A 128 18.45 -5.83 4.03
CA SER A 128 18.82 -6.00 2.62
C SER A 128 20.15 -5.35 2.25
N LEU A 129 20.64 -4.39 3.05
CA LEU A 129 21.95 -3.74 2.86
C LEU A 129 23.12 -4.58 3.38
N ILE A 130 22.86 -5.62 4.16
CA ILE A 130 23.90 -6.49 4.76
C ILE A 130 24.46 -7.49 3.73
N HIS A 131 23.76 -7.71 2.63
CA HIS A 131 24.14 -8.65 1.57
C HIS A 131 24.89 -8.02 0.38
N ILE A 132 25.40 -6.83 0.57
CA ILE A 132 26.23 -6.17 -0.44
C ILE A 132 27.68 -6.65 -0.32
#